data_8cc95d303efabf594d4940c7df0bd113
#
_entry.id   8cc95d303efabf594d4940c7df0bd113
#
_cell.length_a   1.000
_cell.length_b   1.000
_cell.length_c   1.000
_cell.angle_alpha   90.00
_cell.angle_beta   90.00
_cell.angle_gamma   90.00
#
_symmetry.space_group_name_H-M   'P 1'
#
loop_
_entity.id
_entity.type
_entity.pdbx_description
1 polymer ?
#
loop_
_entity_poly.entity_id
_entity_poly.type
_entity_poly.pdbx_seq_one_letter_code
_entity_poly.pdbx_strand_id
1 'polypeptide(L)' 'MSSDIKTNTHSILEKTALNMLKQKIDDKLIASVTGFSLEEIAKLKNKL' A
#
# COMPACT_ATOMS: atom_id res chain seq x y z
N MET A 1 -22.13 3.50 8.63
CA MET A 1 -21.77 4.06 7.37
C MET A 1 -20.41 4.62 7.33
N SER A 2 -20.20 5.71 8.04
CA SER A 2 -18.91 6.36 8.01
C SER A 2 -17.81 5.46 8.57
N SER A 3 -18.15 4.54 9.45
CA SER A 3 -17.15 3.66 10.00
C SER A 3 -16.56 2.74 8.93
N ASP A 4 -17.37 2.38 7.96
CA ASP A 4 -16.90 1.55 6.87
C ASP A 4 -15.83 2.26 6.05
N ILE A 5 -16.02 3.55 5.86
CA ILE A 5 -15.07 4.34 5.11
C ILE A 5 -13.75 4.41 5.83
N LYS A 6 -13.77 4.62 7.13
CA LYS A 6 -12.55 4.68 7.92
C LYS A 6 -11.78 3.38 7.85
N THR A 7 -12.50 2.30 8.01
CA THR A 7 -11.87 0.99 8.04
C THR A 7 -11.20 0.66 6.72
N ASN A 8 -11.82 1.07 5.64
CA ASN A 8 -11.34 0.65 4.31
C ASN A 8 -10.22 1.50 3.76
N THR A 9 -9.98 2.66 4.33
CA THR A 9 -8.94 3.54 3.79
C THR A 9 -7.58 2.85 3.78
N HIS A 10 -7.20 2.27 4.92
CA HIS A 10 -5.91 1.61 5.01
C HIS A 10 -5.86 0.38 4.10
N SER A 11 -6.94 -0.36 4.05
CA SER A 11 -7.00 -1.56 3.19
C SER A 11 -6.87 -1.20 1.71
N ILE A 12 -7.51 -0.11 1.31
CA ILE A 12 -7.45 0.33 -0.07
C ILE A 12 -6.03 0.72 -0.44
N LEU A 13 -5.36 1.46 0.44
CA LEU A 13 -3.98 1.85 0.18
C LEU A 13 -3.07 0.64 0.13
N GLU A 14 -3.31 -0.33 0.99
CA GLU A 14 -2.52 -1.55 0.99
C GLU A 14 -2.66 -2.30 -0.32
N LYS A 15 -3.89 -2.43 -0.80
CA LYS A 15 -4.13 -3.11 -2.07
C LYS A 15 -3.49 -2.36 -3.22
N THR A 16 -3.56 -1.04 -3.19
CA THR A 16 -2.94 -0.23 -4.21
C THR A 16 -1.43 -0.46 -4.22
N ALA A 17 -0.82 -0.46 -3.05
CA ALA A 17 0.61 -0.69 -2.95
C ALA A 17 0.98 -2.07 -3.47
N LEU A 18 0.18 -3.08 -3.14
CA LEU A 18 0.44 -4.43 -3.62
C LEU A 18 0.36 -4.50 -5.14
N ASN A 19 -0.63 -3.84 -5.73
CA ASN A 19 -0.75 -3.79 -7.17
C ASN A 19 0.47 -3.17 -7.81
N MET A 20 0.95 -2.08 -7.23
CA MET A 20 2.12 -1.39 -7.76
C MET A 20 3.36 -2.27 -7.65
N LEU A 21 3.46 -3.00 -6.56
CA LEU A 21 4.59 -3.92 -6.36
C LEU A 21 4.56 -5.04 -7.40
N LYS A 22 3.38 -5.55 -7.71
CA LYS A 22 3.26 -6.58 -8.74
C LYS A 22 3.71 -6.09 -10.10
N GLN A 23 3.56 -4.81 -10.34
CA GLN A 23 3.98 -4.21 -11.60
C GLN A 23 5.42 -3.74 -11.56
N LYS A 24 6.13 -4.04 -10.48
CA LYS A 24 7.54 -3.72 -10.31
C LYS A 24 7.81 -2.22 -10.32
N ILE A 25 6.89 -1.47 -9.77
CA ILE A 25 7.07 -0.05 -9.63
C ILE A 25 8.03 0.20 -8.47
N ASP A 26 8.84 1.24 -8.59
CA ASP A 26 9.85 1.58 -7.60
C ASP A 26 9.23 1.77 -6.21
N ASP A 27 9.87 1.19 -5.21
CA ASP A 27 9.39 1.27 -3.83
C ASP A 27 9.27 2.71 -3.36
N LYS A 28 10.21 3.55 -3.74
CA LYS A 28 10.18 4.94 -3.32
C LYS A 28 8.96 5.65 -3.88
N LEU A 29 8.60 5.33 -5.09
CA LEU A 29 7.43 5.91 -5.70
C LEU A 29 6.17 5.43 -5.01
N ILE A 30 6.12 4.14 -4.71
CA ILE A 30 4.97 3.56 -4.02
C ILE A 30 4.80 4.23 -2.66
N ALA A 31 5.89 4.40 -1.93
CA ALA A 31 5.83 5.04 -0.63
C ALA A 31 5.32 6.47 -0.76
N SER A 32 5.74 7.17 -1.80
CA SER A 32 5.31 8.55 -2.02
C SER A 32 3.81 8.62 -2.32
N VAL A 33 3.32 7.69 -3.11
CA VAL A 33 1.91 7.69 -3.51
C VAL A 33 1.00 7.26 -2.37
N THR A 34 1.42 6.26 -1.61
CA THR A 34 0.57 5.68 -0.57
C THR A 34 0.80 6.30 0.81
N GLY A 35 1.95 6.93 1.01
CA GLY A 35 2.31 7.44 2.32
C GLY A 35 2.90 6.38 3.24
N PHE A 36 3.09 5.17 2.76
CA PHE A 36 3.72 4.12 3.55
C PHE A 36 5.23 4.37 3.64
N SER A 37 5.83 3.85 4.71
CA SER A 37 7.28 3.88 4.83
C SER A 37 7.86 2.76 3.97
N LEU A 38 9.16 2.87 3.68
CA LEU A 38 9.82 1.82 2.92
C LEU A 38 9.77 0.49 3.67
N GLU A 39 9.80 0.57 4.99
CA GLU A 39 9.71 -0.60 5.83
C GLU A 39 8.37 -1.31 5.63
N GLU A 40 7.31 -0.53 5.58
CA GLU A 40 5.99 -1.10 5.35
C GLU A 40 5.87 -1.68 3.96
N ILE A 41 6.47 -1.04 2.98
CA ILE A 41 6.48 -1.55 1.61
C ILE A 41 7.19 -2.92 1.58
N ALA A 42 8.29 -3.03 2.30
CA ALA A 42 9.01 -4.30 2.36
C ALA A 42 8.15 -5.41 2.95
N LYS A 43 7.39 -5.08 3.97
CA LYS A 43 6.48 -6.05 4.57
C LYS A 43 5.40 -6.48 3.59
N LEU A 44 4.90 -5.54 2.80
CA LEU A 44 3.90 -5.86 1.80
C LEU A 44 4.48 -6.78 0.73
N LYS A 45 5.72 -6.56 0.37
CA LYS A 45 6.39 -7.44 -0.60
C LYS A 45 6.41 -8.89 -0.14
N ASN A 46 6.59 -9.08 1.16
CA ASN A 46 6.64 -10.44 1.70
C ASN A 46 5.32 -11.16 1.58
N LYS A 47 4.24 -10.43 1.35
CA LYS A 47 2.93 -11.05 1.16
C LYS A 47 2.72 -11.53 -0.28
N LEU A 48 3.54 -11.09 -1.16
CA LEU A 48 3.45 -11.50 -2.54
C LEU A 48 4.17 -12.83 -2.73
#